data_46cce968d41138057ae02cfe66c79565
#
_entry.id   46cce968d41138057ae02cfe66c79565
#
_cell.length_a   1.000
_cell.length_b   1.000
_cell.length_c   1.000
_cell.angle_alpha   90.00
_cell.angle_beta   90.00
_cell.angle_gamma   90.00
#
_symmetry.space_group_name_H-M   'P 1'
#
loop_
_entity.id
_entity.type
_entity.pdbx_description
1 polymer ?
#
loop_
_entity_poly.entity_id
_entity_poly.type
_entity_poly.pdbx_seq_one_letter_code
_entity_poly.pdbx_strand_id
1 'polypeptide(L)'
;MQDGSGLGNSPQSALAAPSSRPTPDKFTLSGTVVDSATGESVPRALVEIYAPQRRTTFSDDNGRFQFEGVPRGSYAFTAQKPGYFSEQELSRSGVHPGEAGPEAAPAVVKLTPEAIISGKVTTTSGVPLEHVSLNLTYVGVREGRRHWETKGSAMTDEDGQYRFANLRPGTYYLSAGPYTPLAESMFEPEERVTWGYQESYYPAATDLASASPIQLRGGQQTEANFVLNQVPVYAVSGAISGYGPNQGASLHIFDQSGVSIPESYQFSQENGRFDVHPLPAGNYIIRAFSALGPSQPVQAEARFTLGADLHNLHLALGPVPSLPVIVQTEGSLKPRSSGSRVIVGPVVNGMRMLPVSIRLLGTGPNLGESGASPEDPQDPRSLSLRHIVPGRYTAVIEAREGWYVASAEYGSTNLLTDDLVVGQGAPPLSVNILLRNDSASLTGTVSVPPKFEDRVSIIAVPEGLARASPATTAWFPPRDNNEQSAFVFDTLAPGDYLIFAFDHVDGLEYANRDILQNYVSQAAHVVLSPGQRSRISLELIRTEEEQ
;
A
#
# COMPACT_ATOMS: atom_id res chain seq x y z
N MET A 1 -20.21 -95.32 20.24
CA MET A 1 -18.75 -95.33 20.34
C MET A 1 -18.31 -93.93 20.05
N GLN A 2 -18.12 -93.10 21.06
CA GLN A 2 -16.84 -92.78 21.69
C GLN A 2 -16.00 -91.99 20.70
N ASP A 3 -15.47 -90.87 20.94
CA ASP A 3 -15.05 -89.94 22.02
C ASP A 3 -14.30 -88.82 21.28
N GLY A 4 -14.11 -87.73 21.68
CA GLY A 4 -13.72 -87.04 22.85
C GLY A 4 -13.32 -85.58 22.53
N SER A 5 -13.82 -84.84 23.31
CA SER A 5 -13.41 -83.52 23.82
C SER A 5 -11.98 -83.02 23.61
N GLY A 6 -11.85 -81.76 23.33
CA GLY A 6 -10.62 -80.98 23.41
C GLY A 6 -10.91 -79.49 23.41
N LEU A 7 -11.33 -78.96 24.56
CA LEU A 7 -11.43 -77.50 24.81
C LEU A 7 -10.03 -76.94 25.02
N GLY A 8 -9.54 -76.16 24.05
CA GLY A 8 -8.34 -75.32 24.14
C GLY A 8 -8.71 -73.95 24.59
N ASN A 9 -8.36 -73.59 25.83
CA ASN A 9 -8.41 -72.20 26.38
C ASN A 9 -7.46 -71.30 25.64
N SER A 10 -8.00 -70.34 24.97
CA SER A 10 -7.21 -69.17 24.50
C SER A 10 -7.10 -68.14 25.63
N PRO A 11 -5.92 -67.55 25.89
CA PRO A 11 -5.78 -66.51 26.90
C PRO A 11 -6.42 -65.22 26.42
N GLN A 12 -7.29 -64.68 27.25
CA GLN A 12 -7.83 -63.32 27.09
C GLN A 12 -6.70 -62.30 27.06
N SER A 13 -6.54 -61.63 25.93
CA SER A 13 -5.68 -60.44 25.79
C SER A 13 -6.24 -59.35 26.67
N ALA A 14 -5.51 -58.97 27.71
CA ALA A 14 -5.82 -57.85 28.55
C ALA A 14 -5.80 -56.57 27.69
N LEU A 15 -6.95 -55.91 27.56
CA LEU A 15 -7.07 -54.55 27.03
C LEU A 15 -6.19 -53.62 27.88
N ALA A 16 -5.08 -53.15 27.30
CA ALA A 16 -4.27 -52.11 27.88
C ALA A 16 -5.15 -50.86 28.06
N ALA A 17 -5.20 -50.35 29.28
CA ALA A 17 -5.86 -49.10 29.59
C ALA A 17 -5.31 -47.95 28.68
N PRO A 18 -6.15 -47.01 28.21
CA PRO A 18 -5.67 -45.92 27.42
C PRO A 18 -4.65 -45.10 28.24
N SER A 19 -3.42 -45.03 27.76
CA SER A 19 -2.39 -44.17 28.33
C SER A 19 -2.93 -42.75 28.37
N SER A 20 -3.17 -42.20 29.55
CA SER A 20 -3.50 -40.78 29.74
C SER A 20 -2.38 -39.97 29.16
N ARG A 21 -2.64 -39.28 28.03
CA ARG A 21 -1.74 -38.22 27.55
C ARG A 21 -1.51 -37.24 28.70
N PRO A 22 -0.26 -36.88 29.02
CA PRO A 22 0.01 -35.90 30.04
C PRO A 22 -0.73 -34.62 29.67
N THR A 23 -1.49 -34.07 30.60
CA THR A 23 -2.14 -32.74 30.44
C THR A 23 -1.02 -31.74 30.25
N PRO A 24 -0.99 -30.95 29.18
CA PRO A 24 0.08 -29.98 28.98
C PRO A 24 0.08 -28.97 30.15
N ASP A 25 1.27 -28.66 30.64
CA ASP A 25 1.44 -27.64 31.68
C ASP A 25 0.78 -26.34 31.24
N LYS A 26 0.03 -25.73 32.14
CA LYS A 26 -0.71 -24.50 31.91
C LYS A 26 -0.02 -23.34 32.61
N PHE A 27 0.19 -22.26 31.89
CA PHE A 27 0.87 -21.06 32.35
C PHE A 27 -0.06 -19.84 32.28
N THR A 28 0.34 -18.78 32.93
CA THR A 28 -0.29 -17.46 32.80
C THR A 28 0.57 -16.61 31.87
N LEU A 29 -0.06 -16.10 30.81
CA LEU A 29 0.53 -15.17 29.88
C LEU A 29 0.05 -13.78 30.24
N SER A 30 0.97 -12.87 30.58
CA SER A 30 0.65 -11.53 31.07
C SER A 30 1.41 -10.45 30.31
N GLY A 31 0.92 -9.22 30.40
CA GLY A 31 1.58 -8.09 29.78
C GLY A 31 0.94 -6.76 30.17
N THR A 32 1.42 -5.70 29.54
CA THR A 32 0.92 -4.33 29.73
C THR A 32 0.73 -3.68 28.36
N VAL A 33 -0.39 -2.98 28.19
CA VAL A 33 -0.64 -2.13 27.03
C VAL A 33 -0.21 -0.71 27.37
N VAL A 34 0.64 -0.12 26.53
CA VAL A 34 1.19 1.22 26.74
C VAL A 34 0.97 2.10 25.52
N ASP A 35 0.86 3.40 25.75
CA ASP A 35 0.87 4.43 24.74
C ASP A 35 2.30 4.57 24.18
N SER A 36 2.47 4.47 22.85
CA SER A 36 3.80 4.50 22.24
C SER A 36 4.46 5.89 22.28
N ALA A 37 3.67 6.96 22.40
CA ALA A 37 4.18 8.32 22.42
C ALA A 37 4.58 8.79 23.83
N THR A 38 3.84 8.37 24.88
CA THR A 38 4.04 8.82 26.25
C THR A 38 4.64 7.76 27.16
N GLY A 39 4.52 6.48 26.80
CA GLY A 39 4.85 5.34 27.67
C GLY A 39 3.84 5.08 28.78
N GLU A 40 2.77 5.86 28.86
CA GLU A 40 1.72 5.68 29.88
C GLU A 40 0.90 4.41 29.60
N SER A 41 0.33 3.85 30.66
CA SER A 41 -0.51 2.67 30.54
C SER A 41 -1.85 2.99 29.87
N VAL A 42 -2.30 2.08 28.98
CA VAL A 42 -3.55 2.22 28.25
C VAL A 42 -4.61 1.30 28.86
N PRO A 43 -5.57 1.82 29.65
CA PRO A 43 -6.64 1.03 30.23
C PRO A 43 -7.71 0.67 29.20
N ARG A 44 -8.43 -0.43 29.46
CA ARG A 44 -9.58 -0.91 28.66
C ARG A 44 -9.26 -1.10 27.19
N ALA A 45 -8.03 -1.47 26.83
CA ALA A 45 -7.69 -1.95 25.51
C ALA A 45 -8.12 -3.41 25.37
N LEU A 46 -8.75 -3.75 24.27
CA LEU A 46 -9.07 -5.13 23.93
C LEU A 46 -7.78 -5.83 23.48
N VAL A 47 -7.31 -6.79 24.25
CA VAL A 47 -6.13 -7.59 23.92
C VAL A 47 -6.56 -8.97 23.44
N GLU A 48 -5.94 -9.43 22.38
CA GLU A 48 -6.24 -10.69 21.75
C GLU A 48 -4.97 -11.52 21.52
N ILE A 49 -5.06 -12.83 21.75
CA ILE A 49 -4.03 -13.80 21.39
C ILE A 49 -4.54 -14.80 20.36
N TYR A 50 -3.64 -15.18 19.43
CA TYR A 50 -3.89 -16.17 18.40
C TYR A 50 -3.03 -17.40 18.68
N ALA A 51 -3.61 -18.52 19.11
CA ALA A 51 -3.18 -19.92 19.08
C ALA A 51 -3.76 -20.71 20.24
N PRO A 52 -3.99 -21.97 20.11
CA PRO A 52 -4.72 -22.65 19.05
C PRO A 52 -6.19 -22.25 19.00
N GLN A 53 -6.64 -21.44 19.97
CA GLN A 53 -7.96 -20.81 20.02
C GLN A 53 -7.79 -19.31 20.29
N ARG A 54 -8.51 -18.49 19.54
CA ARG A 54 -8.58 -17.06 19.77
C ARG A 54 -9.14 -16.78 21.17
N ARG A 55 -8.42 -16.00 21.94
CA ARG A 55 -8.85 -15.56 23.28
C ARG A 55 -8.67 -14.06 23.40
N THR A 56 -9.58 -13.42 24.12
CA THR A 56 -9.60 -11.98 24.34
C THR A 56 -9.71 -11.64 25.82
N THR A 57 -9.13 -10.51 26.22
CA THR A 57 -9.29 -9.90 27.52
C THR A 57 -9.20 -8.38 27.38
N PHE A 58 -9.56 -7.64 28.43
CA PHE A 58 -9.32 -6.20 28.47
C PHE A 58 -8.16 -5.89 29.43
N SER A 59 -7.38 -4.84 29.10
CA SER A 59 -6.43 -4.29 30.05
C SER A 59 -7.15 -3.61 31.22
N ASP A 60 -6.58 -3.72 32.41
CA ASP A 60 -7.08 -3.08 33.64
C ASP A 60 -6.77 -1.56 33.65
N ASP A 61 -7.08 -0.88 34.77
CA ASP A 61 -6.84 0.57 34.92
C ASP A 61 -5.35 0.94 34.91
N ASN A 62 -4.45 -0.03 35.07
CA ASN A 62 -2.99 0.12 34.95
C ASN A 62 -2.46 -0.42 33.63
N GLY A 63 -3.32 -0.67 32.64
CA GLY A 63 -2.95 -1.21 31.35
C GLY A 63 -2.55 -2.68 31.35
N ARG A 64 -2.66 -3.40 32.48
CA ARG A 64 -2.22 -4.80 32.61
C ARG A 64 -3.27 -5.76 32.08
N PHE A 65 -2.83 -6.84 31.47
CA PHE A 65 -3.69 -7.93 31.03
C PHE A 65 -3.08 -9.29 31.37
N GLN A 66 -3.93 -10.33 31.46
CA GLN A 66 -3.48 -11.69 31.63
C GLN A 66 -4.42 -12.71 30.99
N PHE A 67 -3.84 -13.82 30.52
CA PHE A 67 -4.54 -15.00 30.04
C PHE A 67 -4.09 -16.20 30.87
N GLU A 68 -5.00 -16.78 31.63
CA GLU A 68 -4.73 -17.94 32.48
C GLU A 68 -4.92 -19.25 31.70
N GLY A 69 -4.19 -20.28 32.12
CA GLY A 69 -4.36 -21.62 31.59
C GLY A 69 -3.93 -21.79 30.14
N VAL A 70 -2.91 -21.07 29.72
CA VAL A 70 -2.34 -21.11 28.36
C VAL A 70 -1.29 -22.21 28.29
N PRO A 71 -1.27 -23.08 27.29
CA PRO A 71 -0.19 -24.05 27.09
C PRO A 71 1.16 -23.36 26.88
N ARG A 72 2.25 -24.05 27.20
CA ARG A 72 3.60 -23.53 26.91
C ARG A 72 3.76 -23.28 25.42
N GLY A 73 4.26 -22.09 25.04
CA GLY A 73 4.50 -21.72 23.66
C GLY A 73 4.60 -20.23 23.42
N SER A 74 4.83 -19.88 22.17
CA SER A 74 4.88 -18.51 21.68
C SER A 74 3.51 -18.10 21.16
N TYR A 75 3.09 -16.89 21.50
CA TYR A 75 1.79 -16.33 21.17
C TYR A 75 1.95 -14.98 20.50
N ALA A 76 1.13 -14.71 19.52
CA ALA A 76 1.02 -13.41 18.91
C ALA A 76 -0.05 -12.59 19.63
N PHE A 77 0.29 -11.35 20.00
CA PHE A 77 -0.64 -10.40 20.60
C PHE A 77 -1.09 -9.36 19.59
N THR A 78 -2.34 -8.97 19.69
CA THR A 78 -2.84 -7.71 19.14
C THR A 78 -3.60 -6.96 20.23
N ALA A 79 -3.56 -5.63 20.19
CA ALA A 79 -4.39 -4.79 21.05
C ALA A 79 -5.13 -3.77 20.20
N GLN A 80 -6.35 -3.42 20.61
CA GLN A 80 -7.19 -2.44 19.94
C GLN A 80 -7.84 -1.53 20.97
N LYS A 81 -7.89 -0.24 20.66
CA LYS A 81 -8.63 0.76 21.43
C LYS A 81 -9.04 1.91 20.50
N PRO A 82 -10.30 2.40 20.56
CA PRO A 82 -10.71 3.61 19.83
C PRO A 82 -9.78 4.79 20.15
N GLY A 83 -9.37 5.54 19.14
CA GLY A 83 -8.41 6.64 19.26
C GLY A 83 -6.95 6.22 19.20
N TYR A 84 -6.68 4.94 18.91
CA TYR A 84 -5.33 4.39 18.80
C TYR A 84 -5.20 3.48 17.60
N PHE A 85 -4.00 3.41 17.05
CA PHE A 85 -3.57 2.41 16.08
C PHE A 85 -2.77 1.31 16.77
N SER A 86 -3.02 0.08 16.41
CA SER A 86 -2.14 -1.05 16.73
C SER A 86 -0.89 -1.01 15.86
N GLU A 87 0.20 -1.63 16.29
CA GLU A 87 1.39 -1.77 15.45
C GLU A 87 1.10 -2.53 14.15
N GLN A 88 0.18 -3.48 14.17
CA GLN A 88 -0.25 -4.20 12.97
C GLN A 88 -0.94 -3.28 11.95
N GLU A 89 -1.65 -2.26 12.38
CA GLU A 89 -2.26 -1.26 11.50
C GLU A 89 -1.23 -0.27 10.94
N LEU A 90 -0.19 0.04 11.69
CA LEU A 90 0.88 0.96 11.27
C LEU A 90 1.95 0.27 10.43
N SER A 91 2.32 -0.95 10.79
CA SER A 91 3.35 -1.76 10.12
C SER A 91 2.80 -3.13 9.78
N ARG A 92 3.08 -3.63 8.57
CA ARG A 92 2.72 -4.99 8.18
C ARG A 92 3.42 -6.09 9.00
N SER A 93 4.39 -5.70 9.82
CA SER A 93 5.21 -6.60 10.65
C SER A 93 4.73 -6.71 12.09
N GLY A 94 3.78 -5.91 12.51
CA GLY A 94 3.43 -5.65 13.90
C GLY A 94 2.64 -6.74 14.60
N VAL A 95 3.28 -7.87 14.87
CA VAL A 95 2.76 -8.85 15.82
C VAL A 95 3.77 -8.98 16.94
N HIS A 96 3.40 -8.57 18.16
CA HIS A 96 4.25 -8.79 19.32
C HIS A 96 4.28 -10.27 19.69
N PRO A 97 5.46 -10.91 19.71
CA PRO A 97 5.58 -12.23 20.26
C PRO A 97 5.53 -12.15 21.80
N GLY A 98 4.79 -13.04 22.42
CA GLY A 98 4.83 -13.27 23.86
C GLY A 98 5.01 -14.74 24.13
N GLU A 99 5.62 -15.10 25.25
CA GLU A 99 5.87 -16.47 25.63
C GLU A 99 5.05 -16.88 26.86
N ALA A 100 4.49 -18.08 26.81
CA ALA A 100 3.92 -18.72 27.98
C ALA A 100 4.86 -19.83 28.47
N GLY A 101 5.40 -19.66 29.68
CA GLY A 101 6.35 -20.58 30.28
C GLY A 101 6.69 -20.20 31.71
N PRO A 102 7.53 -21.00 32.42
CA PRO A 102 7.84 -20.77 33.84
C PRO A 102 8.67 -19.50 34.11
N GLU A 103 9.39 -19.01 33.09
CA GLU A 103 10.28 -17.83 33.20
C GLU A 103 9.91 -16.75 32.16
N ALA A 104 8.68 -16.80 31.62
CA ALA A 104 8.24 -15.87 30.60
C ALA A 104 8.11 -14.43 31.15
N ALA A 105 8.77 -13.47 30.50
CA ALA A 105 8.63 -12.07 30.84
C ALA A 105 7.25 -11.53 30.40
N PRO A 106 6.66 -10.56 31.14
CA PRO A 106 5.44 -9.90 30.71
C PRO A 106 5.63 -9.18 29.37
N ALA A 107 4.67 -9.35 28.46
CA ALA A 107 4.70 -8.68 27.14
C ALA A 107 4.37 -7.19 27.28
N VAL A 108 4.99 -6.35 26.44
CA VAL A 108 4.63 -4.94 26.30
C VAL A 108 4.01 -4.74 24.92
N VAL A 109 2.73 -4.37 24.89
CA VAL A 109 1.99 -4.12 23.64
C VAL A 109 1.79 -2.62 23.52
N LYS A 110 2.28 -2.04 22.43
CA LYS A 110 2.20 -0.61 22.18
C LYS A 110 0.97 -0.27 21.32
N LEU A 111 0.28 0.78 21.71
CA LEU A 111 -0.76 1.42 20.91
C LEU A 111 -0.35 2.86 20.61
N THR A 112 -0.44 3.26 19.36
CA THR A 112 -0.08 4.61 18.95
C THR A 112 -1.33 5.49 18.87
N PRO A 113 -1.41 6.59 19.64
CA PRO A 113 -2.57 7.44 19.59
C PRO A 113 -2.73 8.12 18.22
N GLU A 114 -3.99 8.29 17.79
CA GLU A 114 -4.29 8.98 16.54
C GLU A 114 -3.88 10.45 16.59
N ALA A 115 -3.35 10.96 15.48
CA ALA A 115 -3.07 12.38 15.32
C ALA A 115 -4.24 13.11 14.67
N ILE A 116 -4.25 14.43 14.81
CA ILE A 116 -5.34 15.32 14.34
C ILE A 116 -4.74 16.51 13.63
N ILE A 117 -5.31 16.87 12.48
CA ILE A 117 -5.14 18.20 11.86
C ILE A 117 -6.47 18.91 11.91
N SER A 118 -6.47 20.13 12.42
CA SER A 118 -7.65 21.00 12.44
C SER A 118 -7.23 22.41 12.07
N GLY A 119 -8.19 23.25 11.74
CA GLY A 119 -7.88 24.63 11.41
C GLY A 119 -9.10 25.40 10.94
N LYS A 120 -8.84 26.58 10.44
CA LYS A 120 -9.85 27.50 9.95
C LYS A 120 -9.47 28.04 8.57
N VAL A 121 -10.46 28.19 7.71
CA VAL A 121 -10.33 28.83 6.39
C VAL A 121 -11.02 30.18 6.43
N THR A 122 -10.30 31.24 6.09
CA THR A 122 -10.81 32.62 6.10
C THR A 122 -10.46 33.34 4.81
N THR A 123 -11.14 34.43 4.57
CA THR A 123 -10.73 35.45 3.58
C THR A 123 -9.55 36.28 4.10
N THR A 124 -8.95 37.07 3.23
CA THR A 124 -7.92 38.10 3.61
C THR A 124 -8.42 39.15 4.59
N SER A 125 -9.74 39.36 4.68
CA SER A 125 -10.39 40.23 5.68
C SER A 125 -10.75 39.52 6.99
N GLY A 126 -10.43 38.22 7.12
CA GLY A 126 -10.70 37.43 8.31
C GLY A 126 -12.12 36.84 8.39
N VAL A 127 -12.93 36.97 7.35
CA VAL A 127 -14.28 36.40 7.30
C VAL A 127 -14.14 34.87 7.10
N PRO A 128 -14.82 34.04 7.92
CA PRO A 128 -14.81 32.59 7.72
C PRO A 128 -15.45 32.21 6.39
N LEU A 129 -14.92 31.14 5.79
CA LEU A 129 -15.43 30.56 4.55
C LEU A 129 -16.04 29.21 4.83
N GLU A 130 -17.35 29.11 4.67
CA GLU A 130 -18.12 27.87 4.77
C GLU A 130 -18.05 27.08 3.45
N HIS A 131 -18.20 25.76 3.55
CA HIS A 131 -18.24 24.83 2.41
C HIS A 131 -16.97 24.79 1.55
N VAL A 132 -15.84 25.27 2.06
CA VAL A 132 -14.55 25.09 1.38
C VAL A 132 -14.12 23.62 1.53
N SER A 133 -13.84 22.98 0.42
CA SER A 133 -13.31 21.61 0.43
C SER A 133 -11.82 21.63 0.72
N LEU A 134 -11.38 20.76 1.63
CA LEU A 134 -9.97 20.50 1.91
C LEU A 134 -9.63 19.07 1.54
N ASN A 135 -8.44 18.88 0.94
CA ASN A 135 -7.92 17.57 0.58
C ASN A 135 -6.65 17.27 1.36
N LEU A 136 -6.61 16.10 1.98
CA LEU A 136 -5.45 15.63 2.74
C LEU A 136 -4.77 14.48 2.01
N THR A 137 -3.49 14.66 1.72
CA THR A 137 -2.65 13.67 1.05
C THR A 137 -1.54 13.21 1.99
N TYR A 138 -1.40 11.91 2.17
CA TYR A 138 -0.34 11.27 2.95
C TYR A 138 0.81 10.84 2.05
N VAL A 139 2.02 11.03 2.53
CA VAL A 139 3.23 10.52 1.89
C VAL A 139 3.87 9.50 2.82
N GLY A 140 3.90 8.28 2.37
CA GLY A 140 4.51 7.18 3.10
C GLY A 140 5.46 6.36 2.24
N VAL A 141 6.02 5.31 2.81
CA VAL A 141 6.85 4.34 2.09
C VAL A 141 6.12 3.01 2.00
N ARG A 142 6.02 2.48 0.80
CA ARG A 142 5.47 1.17 0.53
C ARG A 142 6.42 0.40 -0.38
N GLU A 143 6.83 -0.79 0.03
CA GLU A 143 7.79 -1.62 -0.72
C GLU A 143 9.09 -0.86 -1.03
N GLY A 144 9.56 -0.04 -0.06
CA GLY A 144 10.75 0.76 -0.20
C GLY A 144 10.65 1.96 -1.15
N ARG A 145 9.45 2.34 -1.55
CA ARG A 145 9.19 3.46 -2.47
C ARG A 145 8.26 4.47 -1.85
N ARG A 146 8.53 5.74 -2.13
CA ARG A 146 7.61 6.82 -1.75
C ARG A 146 6.27 6.61 -2.43
N HIS A 147 5.21 6.71 -1.65
CA HIS A 147 3.85 6.49 -2.08
C HIS A 147 2.95 7.63 -1.61
N TRP A 148 2.16 8.14 -2.54
CA TRP A 148 1.17 9.18 -2.29
C TRP A 148 -0.21 8.53 -2.10
N GLU A 149 -0.92 8.91 -1.06
CA GLU A 149 -2.24 8.37 -0.77
C GLU A 149 -3.18 9.51 -0.34
N THR A 150 -4.30 9.68 -1.06
CA THR A 150 -5.36 10.57 -0.61
C THR A 150 -6.00 9.98 0.64
N LYS A 151 -5.90 10.69 1.76
CA LYS A 151 -6.47 10.23 3.05
C LYS A 151 -7.92 10.63 3.24
N GLY A 152 -8.39 11.58 2.48
CA GLY A 152 -9.77 12.02 2.51
C GLY A 152 -9.92 13.50 2.26
N SER A 153 -11.16 13.94 2.31
CA SER A 153 -11.53 15.33 2.23
C SER A 153 -12.35 15.74 3.45
N ALA A 154 -12.29 16.99 3.81
CA ALA A 154 -13.15 17.64 4.79
C ALA A 154 -13.76 18.90 4.17
N MET A 155 -14.83 19.38 4.74
CA MET A 155 -15.49 20.61 4.32
C MET A 155 -15.58 21.54 5.52
N THR A 156 -15.36 22.84 5.33
CA THR A 156 -15.50 23.81 6.41
C THR A 156 -16.96 23.99 6.81
N ASP A 157 -17.19 24.21 8.09
CA ASP A 157 -18.48 24.57 8.66
C ASP A 157 -18.74 26.10 8.55
N GLU A 158 -19.85 26.58 9.15
CA GLU A 158 -20.28 27.99 9.16
C GLU A 158 -19.25 28.94 9.80
N ASP A 159 -18.41 28.45 10.70
CA ASP A 159 -17.31 29.18 11.32
C ASP A 159 -16.00 29.07 10.54
N GLY A 160 -16.02 28.40 9.38
CA GLY A 160 -14.86 28.12 8.54
C GLY A 160 -13.94 27.05 9.13
N GLN A 161 -14.38 26.28 10.13
CA GLN A 161 -13.58 25.27 10.81
C GLN A 161 -13.62 23.94 10.07
N TYR A 162 -12.53 23.19 10.15
CA TYR A 162 -12.42 21.83 9.62
C TYR A 162 -11.58 20.95 10.54
N ARG A 163 -11.71 19.62 10.39
CA ARG A 163 -10.96 18.66 11.19
C ARG A 163 -10.75 17.35 10.43
N PHE A 164 -9.49 16.89 10.41
CA PHE A 164 -9.11 15.53 10.05
C PHE A 164 -8.67 14.79 11.32
N ALA A 165 -9.30 13.68 11.60
CA ALA A 165 -8.99 12.81 12.72
C ALA A 165 -8.58 11.42 12.22
N ASN A 166 -8.22 10.53 13.14
CA ASN A 166 -7.78 9.16 12.82
C ASN A 166 -6.59 9.17 11.84
N LEU A 167 -5.62 10.07 12.09
CA LEU A 167 -4.42 10.18 11.29
C LEU A 167 -3.28 9.40 11.91
N ARG A 168 -2.57 8.65 11.08
CA ARG A 168 -1.34 7.94 11.47
C ARG A 168 -0.20 8.93 11.62
N PRO A 169 0.84 8.62 12.39
CA PRO A 169 2.10 9.35 12.30
C PRO A 169 2.62 9.37 10.86
N GLY A 170 3.22 10.48 10.44
CA GLY A 170 3.80 10.58 9.10
C GLY A 170 3.67 11.97 8.48
N THR A 171 3.96 12.04 7.19
CA THR A 171 4.04 13.27 6.42
C THR A 171 2.76 13.51 5.62
N TYR A 172 2.19 14.70 5.78
CA TYR A 172 0.96 15.08 5.12
C TYR A 172 1.11 16.37 4.34
N TYR A 173 0.37 16.48 3.24
CA TYR A 173 0.15 17.72 2.50
C TYR A 173 -1.34 18.02 2.52
N LEU A 174 -1.67 19.28 2.72
CA LEU A 174 -3.04 19.75 2.86
C LEU A 174 -3.30 20.88 1.88
N SER A 175 -4.41 20.78 1.12
CA SER A 175 -4.90 21.88 0.27
C SER A 175 -6.31 22.27 0.66
N ALA A 176 -6.64 23.54 0.39
CA ALA A 176 -7.96 24.14 0.56
C ALA A 176 -8.43 24.79 -0.74
N GLY A 177 -9.63 24.47 -1.18
CA GLY A 177 -10.20 24.97 -2.43
C GLY A 177 -9.75 24.17 -3.68
N PRO A 178 -9.95 24.69 -4.91
CA PRO A 178 -10.58 25.99 -5.18
C PRO A 178 -12.01 26.06 -4.67
N TYR A 179 -12.48 27.25 -4.41
CA TYR A 179 -13.84 27.45 -3.90
C TYR A 179 -14.52 28.59 -4.65
N THR A 180 -15.70 28.32 -5.15
CA THR A 180 -16.58 29.33 -5.73
C THR A 180 -17.89 29.29 -4.98
N PRO A 181 -18.33 30.39 -4.36
CA PRO A 181 -19.59 30.43 -3.65
C PRO A 181 -20.74 29.99 -4.55
N LEU A 182 -21.61 29.14 -4.04
CA LEU A 182 -22.87 28.86 -4.72
C LEU A 182 -23.68 30.15 -4.74
N ALA A 183 -24.28 30.50 -5.87
CA ALA A 183 -25.24 31.59 -5.91
C ALA A 183 -26.36 31.27 -4.89
N GLU A 184 -26.69 32.21 -4.01
CA GLU A 184 -27.66 32.03 -2.93
C GLU A 184 -29.08 31.60 -3.39
N SER A 185 -29.31 31.66 -4.69
CA SER A 185 -30.57 31.22 -5.29
C SER A 185 -30.33 30.29 -6.48
N MET A 186 -30.63 29.02 -6.29
CA MET A 186 -30.80 28.08 -7.41
C MET A 186 -32.01 28.44 -8.30
N PHE A 187 -32.78 29.46 -7.95
CA PHE A 187 -34.00 29.86 -8.62
C PHE A 187 -33.92 31.19 -9.35
N GLU A 188 -32.83 31.96 -9.19
CA GLU A 188 -32.58 33.18 -9.96
C GLU A 188 -31.33 33.03 -10.83
N PRO A 189 -31.49 32.72 -12.14
CA PRO A 189 -30.33 32.45 -13.01
C PRO A 189 -29.58 33.69 -13.48
N GLU A 190 -29.82 34.88 -12.96
CA GLU A 190 -29.29 36.13 -13.54
C GLU A 190 -28.01 36.63 -12.89
N GLU A 191 -27.61 36.23 -11.71
CA GLU A 191 -26.30 36.62 -11.17
C GLU A 191 -25.23 35.58 -11.44
N ARG A 192 -24.49 35.84 -12.51
CA ARG A 192 -23.32 35.06 -12.85
C ARG A 192 -22.25 35.23 -11.78
N VAL A 193 -21.80 34.15 -11.15
CA VAL A 193 -20.66 34.17 -10.25
C VAL A 193 -19.41 34.57 -11.03
N THR A 194 -18.77 35.66 -10.67
CA THR A 194 -17.60 36.24 -11.37
C THR A 194 -16.33 36.20 -10.53
N TRP A 195 -16.42 35.71 -9.29
CA TRP A 195 -15.30 35.61 -8.37
C TRP A 195 -15.39 34.33 -7.52
N GLY A 196 -14.25 33.89 -7.05
CA GLY A 196 -14.08 32.73 -6.18
C GLY A 196 -12.74 32.81 -5.47
N TYR A 197 -12.29 31.67 -4.97
CA TYR A 197 -11.01 31.56 -4.27
C TYR A 197 -10.15 30.52 -4.93
N GLN A 198 -8.87 30.87 -5.12
CA GLN A 198 -7.89 29.97 -5.69
C GLN A 198 -7.53 28.89 -4.68
N GLU A 199 -7.24 27.67 -5.19
CA GLU A 199 -6.66 26.61 -4.37
C GLU A 199 -5.35 27.07 -3.72
N SER A 200 -5.20 26.73 -2.45
CA SER A 200 -4.00 27.02 -1.67
C SER A 200 -3.54 25.76 -0.95
N TYR A 201 -2.24 25.48 -1.03
CA TYR A 201 -1.57 24.44 -0.25
C TYR A 201 -0.96 25.03 1.01
N TYR A 202 -1.00 24.28 2.10
CA TYR A 202 -0.46 24.75 3.38
C TYR A 202 1.04 25.05 3.31
N PRO A 203 1.51 26.20 3.90
CA PRO A 203 0.71 27.19 4.60
C PRO A 203 0.07 28.25 3.67
N ALA A 204 0.57 28.47 2.46
CA ALA A 204 0.08 29.46 1.50
C ALA A 204 0.69 29.27 0.10
N ALA A 205 1.04 28.06 -0.28
CA ALA A 205 1.61 27.75 -1.58
C ALA A 205 0.51 27.62 -2.65
N THR A 206 0.88 27.91 -3.90
CA THR A 206 -0.05 27.82 -5.05
C THR A 206 0.00 26.48 -5.77
N ASP A 207 0.92 25.62 -5.40
CA ASP A 207 1.08 24.27 -5.96
C ASP A 207 1.69 23.31 -4.93
N LEU A 208 1.55 22.02 -5.19
CA LEU A 208 2.04 20.96 -4.29
C LEU A 208 3.57 20.94 -4.17
N ALA A 209 4.30 21.34 -5.22
CA ALA A 209 5.77 21.30 -5.20
C ALA A 209 6.38 22.35 -4.27
N SER A 210 5.68 23.46 -4.06
CA SER A 210 6.08 24.53 -3.13
C SER A 210 5.40 24.44 -1.75
N ALA A 211 4.51 23.46 -1.55
CA ALA A 211 3.82 23.24 -0.29
C ALA A 211 4.75 22.76 0.83
N SER A 212 4.45 23.14 2.06
CA SER A 212 5.17 22.65 3.24
C SER A 212 4.51 21.37 3.78
N PRO A 213 5.29 20.31 4.04
CA PRO A 213 4.75 19.13 4.66
C PRO A 213 4.36 19.37 6.13
N ILE A 214 3.30 18.74 6.57
CA ILE A 214 2.89 18.66 7.97
C ILE A 214 3.37 17.32 8.51
N GLN A 215 4.35 17.35 9.42
CA GLN A 215 4.84 16.15 10.11
C GLN A 215 3.98 15.89 11.33
N LEU A 216 3.39 14.70 11.42
CA LEU A 216 2.58 14.28 12.57
C LEU A 216 3.24 13.15 13.33
N ARG A 217 3.29 13.29 14.65
CA ARG A 217 3.62 12.22 15.61
C ARG A 217 2.34 11.63 16.20
N GLY A 218 2.44 10.44 16.77
CA GLY A 218 1.31 9.83 17.47
C GLY A 218 0.76 10.75 18.56
N GLY A 219 -0.56 10.94 18.58
CA GLY A 219 -1.26 11.83 19.52
C GLY A 219 -1.12 13.33 19.25
N GLN A 220 -0.34 13.73 18.26
CA GLN A 220 -0.12 15.13 17.95
C GLN A 220 -1.37 15.79 17.38
N GLN A 221 -1.68 16.98 17.87
CA GLN A 221 -2.71 17.85 17.31
C GLN A 221 -2.04 19.07 16.69
N THR A 222 -2.27 19.28 15.41
CA THR A 222 -1.67 20.39 14.65
C THR A 222 -2.76 21.28 14.11
N GLU A 223 -2.57 22.59 14.31
CA GLU A 223 -3.43 23.61 13.73
C GLU A 223 -2.85 24.07 12.39
N ALA A 224 -3.66 24.03 11.32
CA ALA A 224 -3.30 24.45 9.98
C ALA A 224 -4.38 25.37 9.42
N ASN A 225 -4.15 26.66 9.48
CA ASN A 225 -5.10 27.69 9.03
C ASN A 225 -4.80 28.11 7.59
N PHE A 226 -5.85 28.47 6.86
CA PHE A 226 -5.76 29.00 5.50
C PHE A 226 -6.36 30.41 5.41
N VAL A 227 -5.71 31.24 4.60
CA VAL A 227 -6.26 32.51 4.14
C VAL A 227 -6.35 32.47 2.63
N LEU A 228 -7.56 32.40 2.08
CA LEU A 228 -7.78 32.30 0.65
C LEU A 228 -7.90 33.67 0.00
N ASN A 229 -7.25 33.84 -1.15
CA ASN A 229 -7.30 35.02 -1.95
C ASN A 229 -8.47 34.98 -2.94
N GLN A 230 -9.27 36.04 -2.98
CA GLN A 230 -10.33 36.18 -3.95
C GLN A 230 -9.76 36.45 -5.34
N VAL A 231 -10.27 35.73 -6.34
CA VAL A 231 -9.81 35.79 -7.73
C VAL A 231 -11.01 35.75 -8.68
N PRO A 232 -10.87 36.24 -9.92
CA PRO A 232 -11.87 36.06 -10.96
C PRO A 232 -12.05 34.58 -11.29
N VAL A 233 -13.27 34.16 -11.58
CA VAL A 233 -13.59 32.81 -12.06
C VAL A 233 -14.22 32.85 -13.44
N TYR A 234 -14.09 31.76 -14.16
CA TYR A 234 -14.49 31.64 -15.56
C TYR A 234 -15.32 30.38 -15.77
N ALA A 235 -16.29 30.47 -16.66
CA ALA A 235 -17.15 29.37 -17.01
C ALA A 235 -16.40 28.35 -17.90
N VAL A 236 -16.68 27.08 -17.67
CA VAL A 236 -16.21 25.98 -18.54
C VAL A 236 -17.42 25.18 -18.98
N SER A 237 -17.63 25.10 -20.30
CA SER A 237 -18.75 24.34 -20.86
C SER A 237 -18.36 23.62 -22.14
N GLY A 238 -19.11 22.57 -22.46
CA GLY A 238 -18.81 21.78 -23.63
C GLY A 238 -19.78 20.65 -23.90
N ALA A 239 -19.31 19.65 -24.64
CA ALA A 239 -20.09 18.47 -24.95
C ALA A 239 -19.24 17.19 -24.86
N ILE A 240 -19.87 16.12 -24.36
CA ILE A 240 -19.34 14.76 -24.32
C ILE A 240 -20.02 13.96 -25.41
N SER A 241 -19.26 13.19 -26.19
CA SER A 241 -19.76 12.27 -27.19
C SER A 241 -19.14 10.88 -27.05
N GLY A 242 -19.76 9.86 -27.64
CA GLY A 242 -19.23 8.49 -27.63
C GLY A 242 -19.71 7.61 -26.47
N TYR A 243 -20.66 8.07 -25.67
CA TYR A 243 -21.38 7.22 -24.71
C TYR A 243 -22.60 6.56 -25.39
N GLY A 244 -23.01 5.40 -24.89
CA GLY A 244 -24.10 4.65 -25.47
C GLY A 244 -25.49 5.24 -25.16
N PRO A 245 -26.53 4.86 -25.89
CA PRO A 245 -27.90 5.27 -25.61
C PRO A 245 -28.30 4.81 -24.20
N ASN A 246 -28.92 5.69 -23.44
CA ASN A 246 -29.29 5.50 -22.03
C ASN A 246 -28.08 5.32 -21.07
N GLN A 247 -26.88 5.70 -21.47
CA GLN A 247 -25.71 5.75 -20.62
C GLN A 247 -25.43 7.20 -20.21
N GLY A 248 -25.01 7.39 -18.97
CA GLY A 248 -24.51 8.67 -18.50
C GLY A 248 -22.99 8.78 -18.66
N ALA A 249 -22.48 9.98 -18.49
CA ALA A 249 -21.06 10.22 -18.31
C ALA A 249 -20.81 10.96 -17.01
N SER A 250 -19.75 10.61 -16.31
CA SER A 250 -19.22 11.34 -15.16
C SER A 250 -18.05 12.21 -15.59
N LEU A 251 -17.94 13.38 -14.97
CA LEU A 251 -16.87 14.33 -15.15
C LEU A 251 -16.04 14.43 -13.88
N HIS A 252 -14.73 14.53 -14.04
CA HIS A 252 -13.81 14.84 -12.95
C HIS A 252 -12.82 15.90 -13.42
N ILE A 253 -12.58 16.90 -12.59
CA ILE A 253 -11.62 17.95 -12.85
C ILE A 253 -10.46 17.81 -11.87
N PHE A 254 -9.27 18.06 -12.36
CA PHE A 254 -8.04 18.01 -11.60
C PHE A 254 -7.23 19.28 -11.86
N ASP A 255 -6.44 19.68 -10.89
CA ASP A 255 -5.41 20.70 -11.07
C ASP A 255 -4.27 20.17 -11.96
N GLN A 256 -3.28 21.01 -12.23
CA GLN A 256 -2.10 20.60 -13.00
C GLN A 256 -1.25 19.50 -12.35
N SER A 257 -1.31 19.37 -11.02
CA SER A 257 -0.61 18.35 -10.24
C SER A 257 -1.38 17.03 -10.23
N GLY A 258 -2.61 17.03 -10.77
CA GLY A 258 -3.53 15.91 -10.81
C GLY A 258 -4.34 15.75 -9.53
N VAL A 259 -4.36 16.70 -8.61
CA VAL A 259 -5.22 16.67 -7.42
C VAL A 259 -6.66 16.91 -7.86
N SER A 260 -7.58 16.05 -7.40
CA SER A 260 -8.99 16.18 -7.74
C SER A 260 -9.56 17.44 -7.12
N ILE A 261 -10.21 18.24 -7.95
CA ILE A 261 -10.96 19.42 -7.54
C ILE A 261 -12.39 18.97 -7.33
N PRO A 262 -12.93 19.09 -6.11
CA PRO A 262 -14.35 18.85 -5.88
C PRO A 262 -15.14 19.95 -6.56
N GLU A 263 -15.86 19.58 -7.60
CA GLU A 263 -16.69 20.51 -8.33
C GLU A 263 -18.10 20.01 -8.50
N SER A 264 -19.02 20.97 -8.68
CA SER A 264 -20.35 20.73 -9.20
C SER A 264 -20.34 20.91 -10.70
N TYR A 265 -20.96 20.00 -11.41
CA TYR A 265 -21.21 20.15 -12.84
C TYR A 265 -22.65 19.71 -13.15
N GLN A 266 -23.20 20.25 -14.21
CA GLN A 266 -24.45 19.79 -14.79
C GLN A 266 -24.13 19.03 -16.07
N PHE A 267 -24.78 17.90 -16.29
CA PHE A 267 -24.64 17.10 -17.49
C PHE A 267 -26.01 16.71 -18.04
N SER A 268 -26.27 17.03 -19.29
CA SER A 268 -27.46 16.63 -19.99
C SER A 268 -27.20 15.37 -20.81
N GLN A 269 -27.78 14.26 -20.41
CA GLN A 269 -27.66 12.98 -21.11
C GLN A 269 -28.28 13.03 -22.53
N GLU A 270 -29.27 13.87 -22.77
CA GLU A 270 -29.99 13.96 -24.02
C GLU A 270 -29.13 14.53 -25.15
N ASN A 271 -28.34 15.56 -24.86
CA ASN A 271 -27.53 16.27 -25.87
C ASN A 271 -26.04 16.25 -25.59
N GLY A 272 -25.61 15.59 -24.51
CA GLY A 272 -24.21 15.47 -24.09
C GLY A 272 -23.59 16.73 -23.55
N ARG A 273 -24.36 17.81 -23.40
CA ARG A 273 -23.83 19.08 -22.89
C ARG A 273 -23.46 18.98 -21.42
N PHE A 274 -22.38 19.66 -21.08
CA PHE A 274 -21.98 19.86 -19.68
C PHE A 274 -21.62 21.32 -19.44
N ASP A 275 -21.92 21.75 -18.22
CA ASP A 275 -21.52 23.05 -17.66
C ASP A 275 -20.88 22.79 -16.30
N VAL A 276 -19.64 23.24 -16.14
CA VAL A 276 -18.89 23.14 -14.89
C VAL A 276 -19.12 24.43 -14.10
N HIS A 277 -19.27 24.31 -12.79
CA HIS A 277 -19.29 25.47 -11.92
C HIS A 277 -18.04 26.34 -12.15
N PRO A 278 -18.13 27.67 -12.19
CA PRO A 278 -17.01 28.52 -12.57
C PRO A 278 -15.75 28.24 -11.74
N LEU A 279 -14.60 28.16 -12.41
CA LEU A 279 -13.30 27.86 -11.85
C LEU A 279 -12.37 29.08 -11.90
N PRO A 280 -11.44 29.25 -10.96
CA PRO A 280 -10.36 30.22 -11.03
C PRO A 280 -9.49 30.08 -12.29
N ALA A 281 -8.74 31.12 -12.64
CA ALA A 281 -7.70 31.00 -13.64
C ALA A 281 -6.66 29.94 -13.24
N GLY A 282 -6.24 29.09 -14.17
CA GLY A 282 -5.30 28.01 -13.87
C GLY A 282 -5.16 26.99 -15.01
N ASN A 283 -4.34 25.96 -14.76
CA ASN A 283 -4.19 24.82 -15.65
C ASN A 283 -4.97 23.63 -15.08
N TYR A 284 -5.84 23.07 -15.91
CA TYR A 284 -6.77 22.02 -15.50
C TYR A 284 -6.70 20.80 -16.42
N ILE A 285 -7.03 19.66 -15.83
CA ILE A 285 -7.26 18.40 -16.54
C ILE A 285 -8.72 18.02 -16.29
N ILE A 286 -9.48 17.83 -17.37
CA ILE A 286 -10.85 17.33 -17.29
C ILE A 286 -10.89 15.91 -17.85
N ARG A 287 -11.51 14.99 -17.13
CA ARG A 287 -11.74 13.61 -17.54
C ARG A 287 -13.21 13.28 -17.55
N ALA A 288 -13.66 12.68 -18.62
CA ALA A 288 -15.00 12.14 -18.74
C ALA A 288 -14.93 10.62 -18.81
N PHE A 289 -15.84 9.94 -18.10
CA PHE A 289 -15.96 8.48 -18.09
C PHE A 289 -17.40 8.08 -18.34
N SER A 290 -17.57 6.96 -19.04
CA SER A 290 -18.84 6.26 -19.10
C SER A 290 -18.61 4.79 -18.77
N ALA A 291 -19.28 4.30 -17.72
CA ALA A 291 -18.99 2.98 -17.14
C ALA A 291 -20.14 1.99 -17.27
N LEU A 292 -21.21 2.33 -17.97
CA LEU A 292 -22.47 1.58 -17.94
C LEU A 292 -22.69 0.81 -19.24
N GLY A 293 -22.37 -0.51 -19.21
CA GLY A 293 -22.71 -1.47 -20.27
C GLY A 293 -21.77 -2.69 -20.22
N PRO A 294 -22.12 -3.79 -20.89
CA PRO A 294 -21.23 -4.95 -21.05
C PRO A 294 -20.01 -4.64 -21.91
N SER A 295 -19.96 -3.45 -22.50
CA SER A 295 -18.84 -2.93 -23.28
C SER A 295 -17.75 -2.36 -22.37
N GLN A 296 -16.53 -2.37 -22.85
CA GLN A 296 -15.39 -1.81 -22.15
C GLN A 296 -15.65 -0.35 -21.74
N PRO A 297 -15.15 0.11 -20.57
CA PRO A 297 -15.29 1.49 -20.19
C PRO A 297 -14.63 2.41 -21.23
N VAL A 298 -15.26 3.57 -21.44
CA VAL A 298 -14.77 4.60 -22.36
C VAL A 298 -14.42 5.85 -21.57
N GLN A 299 -13.40 6.56 -22.02
CA GLN A 299 -12.94 7.80 -21.37
C GLN A 299 -12.48 8.83 -22.39
N ALA A 300 -12.47 10.09 -21.95
CA ALA A 300 -11.80 11.19 -22.61
C ALA A 300 -11.04 12.03 -21.60
N GLU A 301 -9.92 12.63 -21.99
CA GLU A 301 -9.17 13.59 -21.21
C GLU A 301 -8.86 14.81 -22.06
N ALA A 302 -9.03 15.98 -21.50
CA ALA A 302 -8.53 17.23 -22.10
C ALA A 302 -7.77 18.03 -21.04
N ARG A 303 -6.73 18.74 -21.49
CA ARG A 303 -5.95 19.69 -20.70
C ARG A 303 -6.16 21.07 -21.26
N PHE A 304 -6.44 22.03 -20.39
CA PHE A 304 -6.67 23.40 -20.82
C PHE A 304 -6.15 24.39 -19.80
N THR A 305 -5.80 25.58 -20.29
CA THR A 305 -5.48 26.74 -19.46
C THR A 305 -6.69 27.66 -19.46
N LEU A 306 -7.18 27.99 -18.28
CA LEU A 306 -8.34 28.86 -18.04
C LEU A 306 -7.86 30.25 -17.64
N GLY A 307 -8.19 31.26 -18.44
CA GLY A 307 -7.92 32.66 -18.18
C GLY A 307 -9.03 33.57 -18.72
N ALA A 308 -10.03 32.93 -19.31
CA ALA A 308 -11.28 33.50 -19.79
C ALA A 308 -12.31 32.38 -19.90
N ASP A 309 -13.59 32.70 -20.12
CA ASP A 309 -14.62 31.71 -20.35
C ASP A 309 -14.25 30.76 -21.49
N LEU A 310 -14.34 29.47 -21.21
CA LEU A 310 -14.07 28.40 -22.15
C LEU A 310 -15.37 27.70 -22.54
N HIS A 311 -15.79 27.91 -23.76
CA HIS A 311 -16.98 27.29 -24.31
C HIS A 311 -16.60 26.27 -25.40
N ASN A 312 -17.53 25.36 -25.67
CA ASN A 312 -17.38 24.36 -26.72
C ASN A 312 -16.21 23.38 -26.53
N LEU A 313 -15.82 23.07 -25.29
CA LEU A 313 -14.87 21.99 -25.02
C LEU A 313 -15.50 20.65 -25.45
N HIS A 314 -14.82 19.90 -26.31
CA HIS A 314 -15.35 18.64 -26.83
C HIS A 314 -14.57 17.45 -26.25
N LEU A 315 -15.28 16.54 -25.56
CA LEU A 315 -14.74 15.33 -24.98
C LEU A 315 -15.31 14.11 -25.73
N ALA A 316 -14.53 13.55 -26.65
CA ALA A 316 -14.91 12.35 -27.39
C ALA A 316 -14.45 11.11 -26.61
N LEU A 317 -15.40 10.37 -26.03
CA LEU A 317 -15.11 9.15 -25.31
C LEU A 317 -14.63 8.07 -26.26
N GLY A 318 -13.48 7.50 -25.96
CA GLY A 318 -12.89 6.37 -26.67
C GLY A 318 -12.55 5.22 -25.71
N PRO A 319 -12.20 4.06 -26.23
CA PRO A 319 -11.76 2.94 -25.40
C PRO A 319 -10.65 3.35 -24.45
N VAL A 320 -10.73 2.89 -23.22
CA VAL A 320 -9.64 3.11 -22.26
C VAL A 320 -8.41 2.34 -22.73
N PRO A 321 -7.24 2.97 -22.86
CA PRO A 321 -6.04 2.28 -23.27
C PRO A 321 -5.73 1.08 -22.37
N SER A 322 -5.43 -0.05 -22.99
CA SER A 322 -4.86 -1.21 -22.32
C SER A 322 -3.47 -1.46 -22.89
N LEU A 323 -2.51 -1.80 -22.03
CA LEU A 323 -1.17 -2.18 -22.47
C LEU A 323 -1.09 -3.70 -22.51
N PRO A 324 -0.97 -4.32 -23.69
CA PRO A 324 -0.76 -5.76 -23.79
C PRO A 324 0.54 -6.15 -23.09
N VAL A 325 0.54 -7.27 -22.37
CA VAL A 325 1.73 -7.81 -21.72
C VAL A 325 2.11 -9.13 -22.38
N ILE A 326 3.29 -9.16 -22.98
CA ILE A 326 3.86 -10.34 -23.62
C ILE A 326 4.91 -10.94 -22.70
N VAL A 327 4.67 -12.15 -22.22
CA VAL A 327 5.60 -12.87 -21.35
C VAL A 327 6.25 -14.01 -22.11
N GLN A 328 7.57 -13.96 -22.24
CA GLN A 328 8.39 -15.02 -22.79
C GLN A 328 9.12 -15.75 -21.66
N THR A 329 9.34 -17.05 -21.83
CA THR A 329 10.02 -17.88 -20.83
C THR A 329 11.18 -18.62 -21.44
N GLU A 330 12.38 -18.48 -20.87
CA GLU A 330 13.55 -19.29 -21.20
C GLU A 330 13.81 -20.27 -20.05
N GLY A 331 13.69 -21.56 -20.34
CA GLY A 331 13.90 -22.63 -19.37
C GLY A 331 12.75 -23.65 -19.34
N SER A 332 12.86 -24.63 -18.48
CA SER A 332 11.86 -25.69 -18.35
C SER A 332 10.79 -25.32 -17.33
N LEU A 333 9.51 -25.41 -17.71
CA LEU A 333 8.36 -25.28 -16.78
C LEU A 333 8.23 -26.42 -15.77
N LYS A 334 9.22 -27.35 -15.69
CA LYS A 334 9.21 -28.42 -14.68
C LYS A 334 9.50 -27.82 -13.31
N PRO A 335 8.66 -28.07 -12.29
CA PRO A 335 8.95 -27.65 -10.92
C PRO A 335 10.26 -28.30 -10.47
N ARG A 336 11.19 -27.50 -9.90
CA ARG A 336 12.30 -28.08 -9.15
C ARG A 336 11.70 -28.79 -7.93
N SER A 337 11.87 -30.11 -7.86
CA SER A 337 11.51 -30.91 -6.71
C SER A 337 12.47 -30.64 -5.55
N SER A 338 12.23 -29.60 -4.79
CA SER A 338 12.73 -29.49 -3.43
C SER A 338 11.54 -29.60 -2.49
N GLY A 339 11.62 -30.39 -1.46
CA GLY A 339 10.56 -30.86 -0.56
C GLY A 339 9.67 -29.83 0.16
N SER A 340 9.54 -28.64 -0.36
CA SER A 340 8.51 -27.66 0.00
C SER A 340 7.28 -27.90 -0.85
N ARG A 341 6.11 -27.84 -0.24
CA ARG A 341 4.82 -27.84 -0.93
C ARG A 341 4.89 -26.87 -2.11
N VAL A 342 4.95 -27.41 -3.31
CA VAL A 342 4.83 -26.64 -4.54
C VAL A 342 3.47 -25.94 -4.48
N ILE A 343 3.48 -24.64 -4.20
CA ILE A 343 2.30 -23.82 -4.44
C ILE A 343 2.23 -23.70 -5.95
N VAL A 344 1.53 -24.63 -6.55
CA VAL A 344 1.17 -24.59 -7.97
C VAL A 344 0.33 -23.35 -8.13
N GLY A 345 0.76 -22.42 -8.97
CA GLY A 345 -0.01 -21.20 -9.28
C GLY A 345 -1.46 -21.56 -9.61
N PRO A 346 -2.42 -20.68 -9.34
CA PRO A 346 -3.83 -20.97 -9.51
C PRO A 346 -4.08 -21.45 -10.94
N VAL A 347 -4.74 -22.59 -11.05
CA VAL A 347 -5.23 -23.11 -12.33
C VAL A 347 -6.62 -22.48 -12.54
N VAL A 348 -6.74 -21.62 -13.52
CA VAL A 348 -8.01 -21.02 -13.93
C VAL A 348 -8.43 -21.69 -15.24
N ASN A 349 -9.63 -22.23 -15.29
CA ASN A 349 -10.18 -22.94 -16.45
C ASN A 349 -9.27 -24.03 -17.01
N GLY A 350 -8.54 -24.76 -16.15
CA GLY A 350 -7.62 -25.83 -16.56
C GLY A 350 -6.27 -25.35 -17.11
N MET A 351 -6.05 -24.06 -17.27
CA MET A 351 -4.79 -23.46 -17.70
C MET A 351 -4.01 -22.90 -16.51
N ARG A 352 -2.69 -23.09 -16.55
CA ARG A 352 -1.79 -22.55 -15.52
C ARG A 352 -1.53 -21.07 -15.78
N MET A 353 -1.72 -20.24 -14.76
CA MET A 353 -1.32 -18.84 -14.79
C MET A 353 0.18 -18.68 -15.03
N LEU A 354 0.58 -17.61 -15.70
CA LEU A 354 2.00 -17.25 -15.84
C LEU A 354 2.60 -16.94 -14.47
N PRO A 355 3.86 -17.34 -14.22
CA PRO A 355 4.52 -17.15 -12.94
C PRO A 355 5.04 -15.70 -12.77
N VAL A 356 4.22 -14.72 -13.09
CA VAL A 356 4.57 -13.31 -13.02
C VAL A 356 3.39 -12.49 -12.52
N SER A 357 3.65 -11.48 -11.72
CA SER A 357 2.71 -10.42 -11.38
C SER A 357 3.32 -9.07 -11.79
N ILE A 358 2.49 -8.18 -12.29
CA ILE A 358 2.90 -6.87 -12.77
C ILE A 358 1.95 -5.85 -12.18
N ARG A 359 2.53 -4.84 -11.55
CA ARG A 359 1.80 -3.69 -11.02
C ARG A 359 2.47 -2.41 -11.49
N LEU A 360 1.70 -1.44 -11.85
CA LEU A 360 2.14 -0.08 -12.13
C LEU A 360 1.74 0.81 -10.96
N LEU A 361 2.72 1.45 -10.36
CA LEU A 361 2.54 2.40 -9.27
C LEU A 361 2.69 3.81 -9.83
N GLY A 362 1.64 4.62 -9.77
CA GLY A 362 1.72 6.02 -10.17
C GLY A 362 2.73 6.80 -9.34
N THR A 363 3.55 7.62 -9.99
CA THR A 363 4.57 8.44 -9.30
C THR A 363 4.03 9.77 -8.78
N GLY A 364 2.75 10.06 -8.99
CA GLY A 364 2.08 11.28 -8.53
C GLY A 364 0.83 10.99 -7.70
N PRO A 365 0.29 11.99 -7.02
CA PRO A 365 -0.79 11.82 -6.03
C PRO A 365 -2.10 11.24 -6.60
N ASN A 366 -2.31 11.28 -7.91
CA ASN A 366 -3.57 10.84 -8.56
C ASN A 366 -3.38 9.81 -9.66
N LEU A 367 -2.20 9.25 -9.76
CA LEU A 367 -1.95 8.10 -10.59
C LEU A 367 -2.07 6.86 -9.71
N GLY A 368 -3.22 6.23 -9.69
CA GLY A 368 -3.47 5.03 -8.90
C GLY A 368 -2.54 3.85 -9.22
N GLU A 369 -2.78 2.75 -8.57
CA GLU A 369 -2.15 1.47 -8.86
C GLU A 369 -2.98 0.72 -9.92
N SER A 370 -2.32 0.13 -10.92
CA SER A 370 -2.96 -0.76 -11.89
C SER A 370 -2.20 -2.08 -11.97
N GLY A 371 -2.92 -3.18 -11.92
CA GLY A 371 -2.36 -4.54 -12.04
C GLY A 371 -2.68 -5.19 -13.39
N ALA A 372 -1.77 -6.05 -13.88
CA ALA A 372 -2.05 -6.87 -15.03
C ALA A 372 -3.08 -7.96 -14.69
N SER A 373 -4.05 -8.12 -15.57
CA SER A 373 -5.09 -9.14 -15.49
C SER A 373 -5.29 -9.82 -16.84
N PRO A 374 -5.84 -11.04 -16.90
CA PRO A 374 -6.19 -11.66 -18.17
C PRO A 374 -7.12 -10.78 -18.99
N GLU A 375 -6.80 -10.57 -20.25
CA GLU A 375 -7.65 -9.84 -21.18
C GLU A 375 -8.88 -10.67 -21.57
N ASP A 376 -8.64 -11.96 -21.84
CA ASP A 376 -9.67 -12.96 -22.00
C ASP A 376 -9.77 -13.82 -20.74
N PRO A 377 -10.94 -13.84 -20.06
CA PRO A 377 -11.16 -14.72 -18.90
C PRO A 377 -10.98 -16.21 -19.22
N GLN A 378 -11.05 -16.61 -20.48
CA GLN A 378 -10.84 -17.97 -20.92
C GLN A 378 -9.37 -18.29 -21.20
N ASP A 379 -8.53 -17.26 -21.44
CA ASP A 379 -7.09 -17.40 -21.59
C ASP A 379 -6.32 -16.62 -20.52
N PRO A 380 -5.93 -17.25 -19.41
CA PRO A 380 -5.18 -16.61 -18.34
C PRO A 380 -3.76 -16.15 -18.74
N ARG A 381 -3.33 -16.40 -19.97
CA ARG A 381 -2.04 -15.95 -20.51
C ARG A 381 -2.16 -14.64 -21.28
N SER A 382 -3.37 -14.24 -21.66
CA SER A 382 -3.66 -12.98 -22.32
C SER A 382 -3.63 -11.83 -21.30
N LEU A 383 -2.44 -11.46 -20.83
CA LEU A 383 -2.30 -10.41 -19.83
C LEU A 383 -2.40 -9.02 -20.44
N SER A 384 -3.10 -8.13 -19.76
CA SER A 384 -3.11 -6.71 -20.09
C SER A 384 -3.16 -5.84 -18.83
N LEU A 385 -2.53 -4.70 -18.87
CA LEU A 385 -2.66 -3.62 -17.90
C LEU A 385 -3.80 -2.71 -18.38
N ARG A 386 -4.88 -2.67 -17.61
CA ARG A 386 -6.12 -1.97 -17.97
C ARG A 386 -6.27 -0.66 -17.22
N HIS A 387 -7.07 0.24 -17.76
CA HIS A 387 -7.42 1.51 -17.13
C HIS A 387 -6.20 2.39 -16.81
N ILE A 388 -5.19 2.35 -17.68
CA ILE A 388 -4.00 3.16 -17.53
C ILE A 388 -4.28 4.57 -18.05
N VAL A 389 -4.29 5.53 -17.14
CA VAL A 389 -4.36 6.95 -17.53
C VAL A 389 -2.99 7.45 -17.97
N PRO A 390 -2.92 8.46 -18.86
CA PRO A 390 -1.63 9.07 -19.21
C PRO A 390 -0.88 9.57 -17.99
N GLY A 391 0.39 9.21 -17.87
CA GLY A 391 1.21 9.55 -16.72
C GLY A 391 2.50 8.76 -16.64
N ARG A 392 3.20 8.93 -15.52
CA ARG A 392 4.46 8.25 -15.22
C ARG A 392 4.23 7.20 -14.13
N TYR A 393 4.71 5.99 -14.36
CA TYR A 393 4.51 4.85 -13.46
C TYR A 393 5.81 4.11 -13.20
N THR A 394 6.01 3.69 -11.97
CA THR A 394 7.03 2.69 -11.66
C THR A 394 6.44 1.30 -11.84
N ALA A 395 7.07 0.46 -12.65
CA ALA A 395 6.67 -0.93 -12.82
C ALA A 395 7.26 -1.79 -11.70
N VAL A 396 6.40 -2.52 -10.98
CA VAL A 396 6.77 -3.57 -10.03
C VAL A 396 6.44 -4.91 -10.66
N ILE A 397 7.48 -5.66 -11.01
CA ILE A 397 7.35 -6.92 -11.73
C ILE A 397 7.98 -8.02 -10.87
N GLU A 398 7.16 -8.96 -10.43
CA GLU A 398 7.57 -10.04 -9.56
C GLU A 398 7.38 -11.38 -10.25
N ALA A 399 8.44 -12.16 -10.34
CA ALA A 399 8.37 -13.54 -10.78
C ALA A 399 8.21 -14.49 -9.60
N ARG A 400 7.59 -15.65 -9.84
CA ARG A 400 7.29 -16.67 -8.82
C ARG A 400 7.81 -18.05 -9.25
N GLU A 401 7.74 -19.02 -8.36
CA GLU A 401 7.98 -20.44 -8.64
C GLU A 401 9.37 -20.75 -9.22
N GLY A 402 10.41 -20.08 -8.73
CA GLY A 402 11.79 -20.32 -9.19
C GLY A 402 12.16 -19.59 -10.50
N TRP A 403 11.30 -18.70 -10.95
CA TRP A 403 11.57 -17.79 -12.06
C TRP A 403 12.07 -16.43 -11.57
N TYR A 404 12.82 -15.74 -12.40
CA TYR A 404 13.16 -14.33 -12.20
C TYR A 404 12.94 -13.54 -13.49
N VAL A 405 12.81 -12.23 -13.36
CA VAL A 405 12.67 -11.30 -14.48
C VAL A 405 14.06 -11.01 -15.04
N ALA A 406 14.35 -11.51 -16.24
CA ALA A 406 15.63 -11.27 -16.90
C ALA A 406 15.64 -9.95 -17.69
N SER A 407 14.49 -9.56 -18.30
CA SER A 407 14.28 -8.25 -18.87
C SER A 407 12.81 -7.87 -18.82
N ALA A 408 12.53 -6.57 -18.83
CA ALA A 408 11.20 -6.00 -18.94
C ALA A 408 11.28 -4.69 -19.71
N GLU A 409 10.58 -4.60 -20.84
CA GLU A 409 10.72 -3.50 -21.79
C GLU A 409 9.35 -2.95 -22.23
N TYR A 410 9.28 -1.63 -22.41
CA TYR A 410 8.17 -0.94 -23.06
C TYR A 410 8.75 -0.06 -24.17
N GLY A 411 8.65 -0.52 -25.42
CA GLY A 411 9.38 0.06 -26.53
C GLY A 411 10.90 -0.04 -26.31
N SER A 412 11.58 1.09 -26.17
CA SER A 412 13.01 1.16 -25.82
C SER A 412 13.28 1.41 -24.32
N THR A 413 12.25 1.54 -23.52
CA THR A 413 12.38 1.82 -22.07
C THR A 413 12.57 0.51 -21.30
N ASN A 414 13.64 0.41 -20.53
CA ASN A 414 13.87 -0.71 -19.61
C ASN A 414 13.09 -0.47 -18.31
N LEU A 415 12.02 -1.22 -18.08
CA LEU A 415 11.16 -1.08 -16.92
C LEU A 415 11.78 -1.56 -15.59
N LEU A 416 12.92 -2.23 -15.64
CA LEU A 416 13.68 -2.59 -14.43
C LEU A 416 14.49 -1.40 -13.89
N THR A 417 14.73 -0.38 -14.73
CA THR A 417 15.54 0.79 -14.37
C THR A 417 14.80 2.11 -14.48
N ASP A 418 13.82 2.19 -15.37
CA ASP A 418 13.15 3.43 -15.74
C ASP A 418 11.64 3.35 -15.54
N ASP A 419 11.02 4.51 -15.37
CA ASP A 419 9.58 4.60 -15.28
C ASP A 419 8.92 4.41 -16.65
N LEU A 420 7.80 3.73 -16.65
CA LEU A 420 6.89 3.68 -17.78
C LEU A 420 6.22 5.05 -17.95
N VAL A 421 6.34 5.64 -19.11
CA VAL A 421 5.62 6.88 -19.47
C VAL A 421 4.53 6.55 -20.48
N VAL A 422 3.27 6.70 -20.05
CA VAL A 422 2.11 6.53 -20.93
C VAL A 422 1.68 7.89 -21.45
N GLY A 423 1.80 8.09 -22.77
CA GLY A 423 1.39 9.32 -23.44
C GLY A 423 -0.11 9.35 -23.78
N GLN A 424 -0.60 10.54 -24.13
CA GLN A 424 -1.96 10.69 -24.64
C GLN A 424 -2.03 10.32 -26.13
N GLY A 425 -3.07 9.55 -26.51
CA GLY A 425 -3.43 9.33 -27.91
C GLY A 425 -2.47 8.48 -28.75
N ALA A 426 -1.34 8.05 -28.21
CA ALA A 426 -0.45 7.12 -28.89
C ALA A 426 -1.02 5.69 -28.79
N PRO A 427 -0.92 4.89 -29.87
CA PRO A 427 -1.28 3.48 -29.78
C PRO A 427 -0.40 2.81 -28.72
N PRO A 428 -0.98 2.03 -27.80
CA PRO A 428 -0.22 1.41 -26.73
C PRO A 428 0.76 0.37 -27.31
N LEU A 429 2.03 0.48 -26.90
CA LEU A 429 3.02 -0.56 -27.14
C LEU A 429 2.79 -1.71 -26.14
N SER A 430 3.34 -2.88 -26.45
CA SER A 430 3.33 -4.00 -25.50
C SER A 430 4.42 -3.86 -24.45
N VAL A 431 4.11 -4.32 -23.22
CA VAL A 431 5.13 -4.59 -22.20
C VAL A 431 5.68 -5.99 -22.46
N ASN A 432 6.96 -6.09 -22.80
CA ASN A 432 7.64 -7.35 -23.09
C ASN A 432 8.45 -7.79 -21.88
N ILE A 433 8.23 -9.01 -21.38
CA ILE A 433 8.89 -9.56 -20.20
C ILE A 433 9.52 -10.88 -20.56
N LEU A 434 10.80 -11.03 -20.23
CA LEU A 434 11.52 -12.29 -20.32
C LEU A 434 11.74 -12.86 -18.91
N LEU A 435 11.25 -14.08 -18.69
CA LEU A 435 11.47 -14.84 -17.49
C LEU A 435 12.49 -15.95 -17.72
N ARG A 436 13.38 -16.17 -16.75
CA ARG A 436 14.34 -17.27 -16.75
C ARG A 436 14.27 -18.04 -15.43
N ASN A 437 14.67 -19.30 -15.43
CA ASN A 437 14.60 -20.19 -14.27
C ASN A 437 15.95 -20.78 -13.83
N ASP A 438 17.07 -20.22 -14.31
CA ASP A 438 18.41 -20.51 -13.83
C ASP A 438 18.82 -19.60 -12.65
N SER A 439 17.85 -19.25 -11.80
CA SER A 439 18.02 -18.38 -10.65
C SER A 439 19.07 -18.88 -9.66
N ALA A 440 19.77 -17.96 -9.03
CA ALA A 440 20.61 -18.23 -7.89
C ALA A 440 19.80 -18.25 -6.58
N SER A 441 20.36 -18.85 -5.54
CA SER A 441 19.81 -18.79 -4.17
C SER A 441 20.87 -18.32 -3.18
N LEU A 442 20.44 -17.53 -2.21
CA LEU A 442 21.28 -17.00 -1.16
C LEU A 442 20.67 -17.32 0.20
N THR A 443 21.48 -17.92 1.08
CA THR A 443 21.10 -18.19 2.46
C THR A 443 22.07 -17.51 3.40
N GLY A 444 21.66 -17.26 4.63
CA GLY A 444 22.58 -16.66 5.59
C GLY A 444 22.03 -16.50 6.98
N THR A 445 22.86 -15.97 7.86
CA THR A 445 22.54 -15.65 9.24
C THR A 445 22.82 -14.18 9.51
N VAL A 446 22.23 -13.63 10.56
CA VAL A 446 22.49 -12.25 10.99
C VAL A 446 23.14 -12.30 12.37
N SER A 447 24.20 -11.53 12.55
CA SER A 447 24.82 -11.26 13.85
C SER A 447 24.03 -10.13 14.52
N VAL A 448 23.44 -10.41 15.67
CA VAL A 448 22.62 -9.45 16.43
C VAL A 448 23.17 -9.27 17.83
N PRO A 449 22.92 -8.12 18.51
CA PRO A 449 23.29 -7.91 19.89
C PRO A 449 22.62 -8.96 20.83
N PRO A 450 23.21 -9.25 22.01
CA PRO A 450 22.59 -10.11 23.00
C PRO A 450 21.21 -9.61 23.39
N LYS A 451 20.22 -10.53 23.48
CA LYS A 451 18.82 -10.25 23.80
C LYS A 451 18.04 -9.49 22.71
N PHE A 452 18.53 -9.48 21.48
CA PHE A 452 17.74 -8.99 20.34
C PHE A 452 16.73 -10.09 19.96
N GLU A 453 15.45 -9.79 20.03
CA GLU A 453 14.36 -10.74 19.76
C GLU A 453 13.49 -10.33 18.57
N ASP A 454 13.74 -9.13 18.03
CA ASP A 454 12.92 -8.58 16.96
C ASP A 454 13.25 -9.21 15.60
N ARG A 455 12.33 -9.02 14.68
CA ARG A 455 12.49 -9.43 13.30
C ARG A 455 13.51 -8.53 12.60
N VAL A 456 14.40 -9.15 11.82
CA VAL A 456 15.34 -8.44 10.93
C VAL A 456 14.80 -8.50 9.50
N SER A 457 14.78 -7.37 8.82
CA SER A 457 14.43 -7.26 7.40
C SER A 457 15.69 -7.36 6.54
N ILE A 458 15.75 -8.40 5.69
CA ILE A 458 16.88 -8.61 4.79
C ILE A 458 16.50 -8.11 3.41
N ILE A 459 17.34 -7.26 2.82
CA ILE A 459 17.11 -6.65 1.52
C ILE A 459 18.28 -6.97 0.60
N ALA A 460 17.98 -7.54 -0.56
CA ALA A 460 18.94 -7.78 -1.64
C ALA A 460 18.70 -6.78 -2.76
N VAL A 461 19.62 -5.88 -2.98
CA VAL A 461 19.56 -4.82 -4.00
C VAL A 461 20.51 -5.15 -5.13
N PRO A 462 20.06 -5.33 -6.38
CA PRO A 462 20.94 -5.54 -7.52
C PRO A 462 21.84 -4.31 -7.73
N GLU A 463 23.15 -4.54 -7.85
CA GLU A 463 24.11 -3.49 -8.14
C GLU A 463 24.06 -3.15 -9.64
N GLY A 464 24.17 -1.87 -9.99
CA GLY A 464 24.14 -1.42 -11.38
C GLY A 464 22.76 -1.14 -11.99
N LEU A 465 21.67 -1.57 -11.35
CA LEU A 465 20.32 -1.24 -11.78
C LEU A 465 19.76 -0.10 -10.92
N ALA A 466 19.60 1.08 -11.48
CA ALA A 466 19.26 2.30 -10.73
C ALA A 466 17.94 2.23 -9.97
N ARG A 467 16.99 1.36 -10.38
CA ARG A 467 15.65 1.22 -9.79
C ARG A 467 15.14 -0.23 -9.73
N ALA A 468 16.04 -1.21 -9.77
CA ALA A 468 15.63 -2.61 -9.66
C ALA A 468 14.83 -2.83 -8.37
N SER A 469 13.77 -3.59 -8.48
CA SER A 469 12.98 -3.97 -7.31
C SER A 469 13.84 -4.81 -6.36
N PRO A 470 14.15 -4.34 -5.16
CA PRO A 470 14.90 -5.13 -4.20
C PRO A 470 14.12 -6.39 -3.83
N ALA A 471 14.80 -7.51 -3.70
CA ALA A 471 14.21 -8.69 -3.09
C ALA A 471 14.27 -8.54 -1.57
N THR A 472 13.18 -8.90 -0.90
CA THR A 472 13.09 -8.79 0.56
C THR A 472 12.73 -10.13 1.18
N THR A 473 13.33 -10.43 2.33
CA THR A 473 12.95 -11.56 3.17
C THR A 473 13.09 -11.17 4.64
N ALA A 474 12.60 -12.01 5.54
CA ALA A 474 12.73 -11.81 6.97
C ALA A 474 13.64 -12.87 7.58
N TRP A 475 14.34 -12.47 8.63
CA TRP A 475 15.07 -13.36 9.50
C TRP A 475 14.65 -13.13 10.95
N PHE A 476 14.58 -14.20 11.72
CA PHE A 476 14.28 -14.14 13.15
C PHE A 476 15.47 -14.74 13.91
N PRO A 477 15.91 -14.12 15.01
CA PRO A 477 16.95 -14.71 15.83
C PRO A 477 16.51 -16.09 16.36
N PRO A 478 17.44 -17.04 16.50
CA PRO A 478 17.15 -18.35 17.06
C PRO A 478 16.77 -18.20 18.54
N ARG A 479 15.69 -18.84 18.95
CA ARG A 479 15.18 -18.78 20.34
C ARG A 479 15.94 -19.72 21.29
N ASP A 480 16.47 -20.81 20.76
CA ASP A 480 17.25 -21.83 21.50
C ASP A 480 18.62 -22.03 20.84
N ASN A 481 19.63 -22.36 21.63
CA ASN A 481 21.00 -22.63 21.14
C ASN A 481 21.10 -23.80 20.15
N ASN A 482 20.03 -24.58 19.97
CA ASN A 482 19.92 -25.69 19.00
C ASN A 482 19.17 -25.31 17.71
N GLU A 483 18.61 -24.11 17.63
CA GLU A 483 17.86 -23.66 16.45
C GLU A 483 18.82 -22.96 15.48
N GLN A 484 18.92 -23.45 14.25
CA GLN A 484 19.61 -22.76 13.17
C GLN A 484 18.59 -21.89 12.42
N SER A 485 18.56 -20.61 12.75
CA SER A 485 17.77 -19.65 11.99
C SER A 485 18.60 -19.14 10.80
N ALA A 486 18.03 -19.23 9.60
CA ALA A 486 18.66 -18.71 8.39
C ALA A 486 17.61 -17.96 7.56
N PHE A 487 18.02 -16.81 7.00
CA PHE A 487 17.24 -16.20 5.94
C PHE A 487 17.48 -16.91 4.61
N VAL A 488 16.50 -16.85 3.72
CA VAL A 488 16.56 -17.51 2.42
C VAL A 488 16.00 -16.61 1.34
N PHE A 489 16.77 -16.43 0.28
CA PHE A 489 16.31 -15.99 -1.03
C PHE A 489 16.40 -17.17 -1.98
N ASP A 490 15.26 -17.73 -2.35
CA ASP A 490 15.21 -18.92 -3.22
C ASP A 490 15.42 -18.60 -4.70
N THR A 491 15.12 -17.36 -5.10
CA THR A 491 15.08 -16.94 -6.50
C THR A 491 15.63 -15.53 -6.65
N LEU A 492 16.94 -15.42 -6.82
CA LEU A 492 17.59 -14.18 -7.22
C LEU A 492 18.05 -14.29 -8.68
N ALA A 493 17.94 -13.21 -9.44
CA ALA A 493 18.57 -13.11 -10.73
C ALA A 493 20.09 -13.25 -10.57
N PRO A 494 20.82 -13.90 -11.49
CA PRO A 494 22.27 -13.82 -11.51
C PRO A 494 22.75 -12.38 -11.65
N GLY A 495 23.79 -11.99 -10.91
CA GLY A 495 24.33 -10.63 -10.91
C GLY A 495 24.99 -10.26 -9.60
N ASP A 496 25.36 -9.00 -9.48
CA ASP A 496 26.00 -8.42 -8.31
C ASP A 496 24.94 -7.80 -7.39
N TYR A 497 25.08 -8.02 -6.10
CA TYR A 497 24.11 -7.58 -5.09
C TYR A 497 24.78 -6.92 -3.90
N LEU A 498 24.10 -5.89 -3.38
CA LEU A 498 24.30 -5.38 -2.03
C LEU A 498 23.22 -5.95 -1.13
N ILE A 499 23.63 -6.63 -0.06
CA ILE A 499 22.71 -7.27 0.89
C ILE A 499 22.76 -6.53 2.22
N PHE A 500 21.61 -6.08 2.69
CA PHE A 500 21.43 -5.33 3.93
C PHE A 500 20.58 -6.13 4.92
N ALA A 501 20.85 -5.96 6.22
CA ALA A 501 20.06 -6.54 7.30
C ALA A 501 19.64 -5.42 8.26
N PHE A 502 18.43 -4.89 8.09
CA PHE A 502 17.90 -3.79 8.90
C PHE A 502 17.06 -4.30 10.07
N ASP A 503 17.17 -3.65 11.22
CA ASP A 503 16.32 -3.89 12.38
C ASP A 503 14.84 -3.61 12.05
N HIS A 504 14.55 -2.57 11.27
CA HIS A 504 13.24 -2.28 10.69
C HIS A 504 13.40 -1.52 9.37
N VAL A 505 12.34 -1.50 8.56
CA VAL A 505 12.34 -0.82 7.25
C VAL A 505 11.12 0.09 7.08
N ASP A 506 10.37 0.29 8.15
CA ASP A 506 9.22 1.18 8.15
C ASP A 506 9.72 2.62 7.93
N GLY A 507 9.18 3.28 6.91
CA GLY A 507 9.64 4.61 6.49
C GLY A 507 10.93 4.63 5.64
N LEU A 508 11.69 3.55 5.54
CA LEU A 508 12.92 3.50 4.76
C LEU A 508 12.63 3.31 3.26
N GLU A 509 13.00 4.28 2.44
CA GLU A 509 12.93 4.16 0.97
C GLU A 509 14.06 3.25 0.43
N TYR A 510 14.06 1.97 0.81
CA TYR A 510 15.11 1.02 0.42
C TYR A 510 15.14 0.66 -1.07
N ALA A 511 14.16 1.06 -1.85
CA ALA A 511 14.20 0.99 -3.32
C ALA A 511 14.78 2.28 -3.94
N ASN A 512 15.16 3.26 -3.14
CA ASN A 512 15.81 4.49 -3.55
C ASN A 512 17.31 4.37 -3.27
N ARG A 513 18.11 4.37 -4.35
CA ARG A 513 19.57 4.21 -4.25
C ARG A 513 20.25 5.32 -3.46
N ASP A 514 19.76 6.55 -3.58
CA ASP A 514 20.38 7.70 -2.88
C ASP A 514 20.21 7.55 -1.36
N ILE A 515 19.10 7.00 -0.91
CA ILE A 515 18.86 6.71 0.51
C ILE A 515 19.74 5.56 0.98
N LEU A 516 19.83 4.47 0.19
CA LEU A 516 20.67 3.33 0.55
C LEU A 516 22.17 3.64 0.53
N GLN A 517 22.61 4.70 -0.17
CA GLN A 517 24.01 5.13 -0.20
C GLN A 517 24.58 5.33 1.20
N ASN A 518 23.76 5.78 2.15
CA ASN A 518 24.15 6.00 3.54
C ASN A 518 24.53 4.70 4.29
N TYR A 519 24.06 3.55 3.77
CA TYR A 519 24.24 2.24 4.39
C TYR A 519 25.17 1.31 3.60
N VAL A 520 25.65 1.72 2.42
CA VAL A 520 26.47 0.86 1.51
C VAL A 520 27.71 0.30 2.21
N SER A 521 28.35 1.07 3.10
CA SER A 521 29.54 0.60 3.84
C SER A 521 29.25 -0.55 4.81
N GLN A 522 27.99 -0.79 5.15
CA GLN A 522 27.52 -1.84 6.05
C GLN A 522 26.89 -3.01 5.28
N ALA A 523 26.78 -2.92 3.96
CA ALA A 523 26.23 -3.96 3.10
C ALA A 523 27.26 -5.07 2.84
N ALA A 524 26.79 -6.31 2.69
CA ALA A 524 27.59 -7.38 2.12
C ALA A 524 27.47 -7.38 0.60
N HIS A 525 28.60 -7.39 -0.11
CA HIS A 525 28.66 -7.53 -1.55
C HIS A 525 28.69 -9.01 -1.95
N VAL A 526 27.79 -9.43 -2.83
CA VAL A 526 27.67 -10.83 -3.28
C VAL A 526 27.50 -10.90 -4.78
N VAL A 527 28.34 -11.71 -5.44
CA VAL A 527 28.21 -12.03 -6.86
C VAL A 527 27.57 -13.40 -7.02
N LEU A 528 26.48 -13.46 -7.78
CA LEU A 528 25.71 -14.69 -8.00
C LEU A 528 25.74 -15.10 -9.46
N SER A 529 26.24 -16.31 -9.75
CA SER A 529 26.17 -16.94 -11.07
C SER A 529 24.86 -17.73 -11.27
N PRO A 530 24.45 -18.02 -12.52
CA PRO A 530 23.28 -18.82 -12.80
C PRO A 530 23.29 -20.17 -12.05
N GLY A 531 22.21 -20.48 -11.34
CA GLY A 531 22.06 -21.71 -10.56
C GLY A 531 22.93 -21.82 -9.30
N GLN A 532 23.71 -20.79 -8.98
CA GLN A 532 24.61 -20.78 -7.81
C GLN A 532 23.81 -20.77 -6.50
N ARG A 533 24.37 -21.46 -5.50
CA ARG A 533 23.90 -21.41 -4.11
C ARG A 533 25.01 -20.81 -3.25
N SER A 534 24.71 -19.71 -2.59
CA SER A 534 25.67 -19.00 -1.74
C SER A 534 25.17 -18.90 -0.32
N ARG A 535 26.14 -18.76 0.61
CA ARG A 535 25.83 -18.54 2.04
C ARG A 535 26.70 -17.39 2.55
N ILE A 536 26.07 -16.49 3.33
CA ILE A 536 26.74 -15.31 3.90
C ILE A 536 26.34 -15.13 5.37
N SER A 537 27.11 -14.30 6.07
CA SER A 537 26.75 -13.77 7.38
C SER A 537 26.65 -12.25 7.27
N LEU A 538 25.63 -11.66 7.85
CA LEU A 538 25.36 -10.23 7.87
C LEU A 538 25.47 -9.70 9.29
N GLU A 539 25.76 -8.42 9.41
CA GLU A 539 25.62 -7.67 10.65
C GLU A 539 24.35 -6.83 10.65
N LEU A 540 23.73 -6.68 11.81
CA LEU A 540 22.52 -5.87 11.95
C LEU A 540 22.82 -4.40 11.74
N ILE A 541 22.09 -3.78 10.83
CA ILE A 541 22.12 -2.33 10.58
C ILE A 541 20.95 -1.72 11.34
N ARG A 542 21.24 -0.73 12.16
CA ARG A 542 20.20 0.05 12.84
C ARG A 542 19.82 1.22 11.97
N THR A 543 18.54 1.34 11.70
CA THR A 543 17.98 2.54 11.07
C THR A 543 17.88 3.63 12.14
N GLU A 544 18.30 4.84 11.80
CA GLU A 544 18.06 5.98 12.69
C GLU A 544 16.54 6.22 12.74
N GLU A 545 15.96 6.17 13.93
CA GLU A 545 14.58 6.65 14.13
C GLU A 545 14.57 8.14 13.77
N GLU A 546 13.80 8.55 12.77
CA GLU A 546 13.51 9.98 12.54
C GLU A 546 12.85 10.52 13.82
N GLN A 547 13.63 11.34 14.57
CA GLN A 547 13.21 11.99 15.82
C GLN A 547 12.09 13.00 15.59
#